data_cf40122a9381d058b0b317fd590925d1
#
_entry.id   cf40122a9381d058b0b317fd590925d1
#
_cell.length_a   1.000
_cell.length_b   1.000
_cell.length_c   1.000
_cell.angle_alpha   90.00
_cell.angle_beta   90.00
_cell.angle_gamma   90.00
#
_symmetry.space_group_name_H-M   'P 1'
#
loop_
_entity.id
_entity.type
_entity.pdbx_description
1 polymer ?
#
loop_
_entity_poly.entity_id
_entity_poly.type
_entity_poly.pdbx_seq_one_letter_code
_entity_poly.pdbx_strand_id
1 'polypeptide(L)'
;MPPGKEGKIELAVEHTEGYTGEVAKSASVSTNDPKTPNFSLILRARFKSDSVPGAPPPPAALNPKAVFTVEPSDRWITSALTGSSSSNTLYLYNPQPTLVHLKKVIPGGTDFTATLGTIQDGKRYQLIVASNPALKPGHYVQTVKVVTDSTAQPEVAIELDVTVYPKVFVSPASIIMPTLAVATDLTTINWPMIFVRKVREQGLKVKSYNSTLPFIKLELITETEDQVYRIRITLDPTKIKPGAFNGKVHIETNDPDVPVIDVPIQGSFK
;
A
#
# COMPACT_ATOMS: atom_id res chain seq x y z
N MET A 1 -24.91 -7.63 11.02
CA MET A 1 -25.14 -8.76 11.93
C MET A 1 -25.80 -8.19 13.18
N PRO A 2 -26.90 -8.77 13.71
CA PRO A 2 -27.54 -8.27 14.92
C PRO A 2 -26.60 -8.39 16.12
N PRO A 3 -26.70 -7.52 17.14
CA PRO A 3 -25.90 -7.60 18.35
C PRO A 3 -26.08 -8.96 19.04
N GLY A 4 -24.95 -9.54 19.52
CA GLY A 4 -24.93 -10.83 20.21
C GLY A 4 -25.04 -12.08 19.32
N LYS A 5 -24.92 -11.93 17.99
CA LYS A 5 -24.82 -13.07 17.07
C LYS A 5 -23.40 -13.24 16.57
N GLU A 6 -23.02 -14.51 16.44
CA GLU A 6 -21.71 -14.88 15.88
C GLU A 6 -21.76 -14.97 14.35
N GLY A 7 -20.70 -14.53 13.67
CA GLY A 7 -20.49 -14.68 12.24
C GLY A 7 -19.24 -15.53 11.98
N LYS A 8 -19.30 -16.35 10.93
CA LYS A 8 -18.16 -17.12 10.45
C LYS A 8 -17.50 -16.37 9.30
N ILE A 9 -16.17 -16.18 9.39
CA ILE A 9 -15.33 -15.70 8.29
C ILE A 9 -14.51 -16.88 7.80
N GLU A 10 -14.59 -17.19 6.52
CA GLU A 10 -13.83 -18.24 5.88
C GLU A 10 -12.76 -17.59 4.98
N LEU A 11 -11.51 -17.98 5.17
CA LEU A 11 -10.38 -17.55 4.35
C LEU A 11 -9.89 -18.76 3.55
N ALA A 12 -9.89 -18.65 2.23
CA ALA A 12 -9.31 -19.63 1.34
C ALA A 12 -8.12 -19.05 0.60
N VAL A 13 -7.10 -19.86 0.36
CA VAL A 13 -5.99 -19.53 -0.55
C VAL A 13 -6.24 -20.30 -1.83
N GLU A 14 -6.59 -19.56 -2.89
CA GLU A 14 -6.75 -20.10 -4.23
C GLU A 14 -5.43 -20.01 -5.00
N HIS A 15 -5.28 -20.80 -6.07
CA HIS A 15 -4.09 -20.82 -6.92
C HIS A 15 -2.80 -21.10 -6.14
N THR A 16 -2.79 -22.23 -5.42
CA THR A 16 -1.64 -22.65 -4.61
C THR A 16 -0.52 -23.32 -5.42
N GLU A 17 -0.69 -23.43 -6.72
CA GLU A 17 0.29 -23.97 -7.65
C GLU A 17 1.57 -23.12 -7.63
N GLY A 18 2.69 -23.76 -7.33
CA GLY A 18 4.00 -23.09 -7.22
C GLY A 18 4.34 -22.52 -5.83
N TYR A 19 3.47 -22.66 -4.84
CA TYR A 19 3.83 -22.33 -3.46
C TYR A 19 4.67 -23.47 -2.84
N THR A 20 5.84 -23.11 -2.29
CA THR A 20 6.71 -24.03 -1.55
C THR A 20 7.09 -23.38 -0.22
N GLY A 21 7.22 -24.18 0.84
CA GLY A 21 7.59 -23.68 2.17
C GLY A 21 6.45 -23.00 2.92
N GLU A 22 6.77 -22.07 3.81
CA GLU A 22 5.78 -21.32 4.57
C GLU A 22 5.28 -20.10 3.79
N VAL A 23 3.96 -19.99 3.68
CA VAL A 23 3.27 -18.87 3.05
C VAL A 23 2.33 -18.25 4.07
N ALA A 24 2.43 -16.94 4.28
CA ALA A 24 1.50 -16.16 5.07
C ALA A 24 0.68 -15.26 4.15
N LYS A 25 -0.64 -15.27 4.32
CA LYS A 25 -1.59 -14.36 3.66
C LYS A 25 -2.38 -13.64 4.71
N SER A 26 -2.63 -12.36 4.52
CA SER A 26 -3.43 -11.54 5.42
C SER A 26 -4.68 -11.02 4.73
N ALA A 27 -5.78 -10.97 5.48
CA ALA A 27 -7.02 -10.33 5.07
C ALA A 27 -7.40 -9.27 6.11
N SER A 28 -7.68 -8.06 5.65
CA SER A 28 -8.19 -6.99 6.51
C SER A 28 -9.70 -7.07 6.62
N VAL A 29 -10.21 -7.08 7.84
CA VAL A 29 -11.64 -7.09 8.14
C VAL A 29 -12.03 -5.74 8.72
N SER A 30 -13.00 -5.07 8.09
CA SER A 30 -13.61 -3.85 8.60
C SER A 30 -14.93 -4.19 9.29
N THR A 31 -15.14 -3.65 10.49
CA THR A 31 -16.34 -3.86 11.28
C THR A 31 -17.00 -2.53 11.64
N ASN A 32 -18.22 -2.58 12.09
CA ASN A 32 -18.93 -1.43 12.68
C ASN A 32 -18.74 -1.34 14.20
N ASP A 33 -17.87 -2.15 14.80
CA ASP A 33 -17.52 -2.05 16.21
C ASP A 33 -16.64 -0.81 16.45
N PRO A 34 -17.09 0.17 17.27
CA PRO A 34 -16.31 1.37 17.54
C PRO A 34 -15.01 1.09 18.30
N LYS A 35 -14.89 -0.04 18.97
CA LYS A 35 -13.68 -0.45 19.71
C LYS A 35 -12.67 -1.17 18.81
N THR A 36 -13.15 -1.89 17.79
CA THR A 36 -12.31 -2.68 16.88
C THR A 36 -12.81 -2.52 15.44
N PRO A 37 -12.71 -1.30 14.87
CA PRO A 37 -13.24 -1.02 13.55
C PRO A 37 -12.51 -1.77 12.44
N ASN A 38 -11.26 -2.13 12.65
CA ASN A 38 -10.47 -2.90 11.70
C ASN A 38 -9.58 -3.90 12.43
N PHE A 39 -9.49 -5.12 11.91
CA PHE A 39 -8.52 -6.11 12.35
C PHE A 39 -8.05 -6.95 11.16
N SER A 40 -6.89 -7.60 11.31
CA SER A 40 -6.33 -8.46 10.27
C SER A 40 -6.37 -9.92 10.70
N LEU A 41 -6.83 -10.77 9.80
CA LEU A 41 -6.72 -12.23 9.91
C LEU A 41 -5.48 -12.66 9.13
N ILE A 42 -4.64 -13.48 9.75
CA ILE A 42 -3.44 -14.03 9.12
C ILE A 42 -3.62 -15.53 8.98
N LEU A 43 -3.61 -16.01 7.72
CA LEU A 43 -3.57 -17.42 7.40
C LEU A 43 -2.13 -17.82 7.10
N ARG A 44 -1.61 -18.78 7.86
CA ARG A 44 -0.30 -19.38 7.60
C ARG A 44 -0.50 -20.80 7.12
N ALA A 45 0.11 -21.13 5.99
CA ALA A 45 0.10 -22.48 5.42
C ALA A 45 1.54 -22.90 5.10
N ARG A 46 1.85 -24.16 5.36
CA ARG A 46 3.12 -24.77 4.96
C ARG A 46 2.85 -25.74 3.83
N PHE A 47 3.35 -25.41 2.65
CA PHE A 47 3.26 -26.26 1.48
C PHE A 47 4.43 -27.25 1.49
N LYS A 48 4.12 -28.54 1.49
CA LYS A 48 5.13 -29.58 1.26
C LYS A 48 5.51 -29.52 -0.22
N SER A 49 6.78 -29.34 -0.52
CA SER A 49 7.25 -29.61 -1.88
C SER A 49 7.16 -31.14 -2.08
N ASP A 50 6.48 -31.56 -3.13
CA ASP A 50 6.65 -32.92 -3.62
C ASP A 50 8.11 -33.01 -4.09
N SER A 51 8.95 -33.59 -3.23
CA SER A 51 10.35 -33.76 -3.52
C SER A 51 10.50 -34.69 -4.70
N VAL A 52 10.94 -34.12 -5.83
CA VAL A 52 11.52 -34.91 -6.91
C VAL A 52 12.76 -35.63 -6.29
N PRO A 53 12.82 -36.94 -6.31
CA PRO A 53 13.97 -37.66 -5.78
C PRO A 53 15.25 -37.20 -6.51
N GLY A 54 16.16 -36.52 -5.80
CA GLY A 54 17.45 -36.10 -6.35
C GLY A 54 17.67 -34.58 -6.44
N ALA A 55 16.68 -33.73 -6.16
CA ALA A 55 16.92 -32.31 -5.99
C ALA A 55 17.53 -32.05 -4.60
N PRO A 56 18.63 -31.28 -4.49
CA PRO A 56 19.15 -30.87 -3.18
C PRO A 56 18.03 -30.08 -2.47
N PRO A 57 17.84 -30.29 -1.14
CA PRO A 57 16.84 -29.51 -0.40
C PRO A 57 17.16 -28.04 -0.59
N PRO A 58 16.12 -27.19 -0.83
CA PRO A 58 16.35 -25.75 -0.82
C PRO A 58 16.98 -25.40 0.53
N PRO A 59 17.99 -24.53 0.56
CA PRO A 59 18.67 -24.19 1.78
C PRO A 59 17.61 -23.65 2.76
N ALA A 60 17.38 -24.40 3.81
CA ALA A 60 16.68 -23.90 4.97
C ALA A 60 17.58 -22.77 5.51
N ALA A 61 17.26 -21.57 5.14
CA ALA A 61 17.91 -20.37 5.66
C ALA A 61 17.38 -20.05 7.06
N LEU A 62 17.34 -21.04 7.91
CA LEU A 62 17.47 -20.84 9.34
C LEU A 62 18.99 -20.68 9.55
N ASN A 63 19.43 -19.45 9.76
CA ASN A 63 20.77 -19.20 10.21
C ASN A 63 20.98 -20.06 11.46
N PRO A 64 21.76 -21.16 11.42
CA PRO A 64 21.87 -22.07 12.56
C PRO A 64 22.48 -21.43 13.80
N LYS A 65 22.90 -20.17 13.71
CA LYS A 65 23.41 -19.31 14.77
C LYS A 65 22.38 -18.29 15.29
N ALA A 66 21.18 -18.22 14.71
CA ALA A 66 20.17 -17.28 15.18
C ALA A 66 19.74 -17.65 16.62
N VAL A 67 19.99 -16.75 17.54
CA VAL A 67 19.58 -16.85 18.95
C VAL A 67 18.14 -16.40 19.11
N PHE A 68 17.77 -15.34 18.41
CA PHE A 68 16.41 -14.78 18.42
C PHE A 68 15.65 -15.13 17.15
N THR A 69 14.40 -15.52 17.33
CA THR A 69 13.39 -15.50 16.29
C THR A 69 12.56 -14.23 16.41
N VAL A 70 12.16 -13.66 15.27
CA VAL A 70 11.31 -12.46 15.23
C VAL A 70 9.92 -12.87 14.75
N GLU A 71 8.91 -12.53 15.52
CA GLU A 71 7.51 -12.83 15.22
C GLU A 71 6.71 -11.53 15.02
N PRO A 72 5.81 -11.48 14.03
CA PRO A 72 5.47 -12.51 13.04
C PRO A 72 6.53 -12.71 11.95
N SER A 73 7.44 -11.75 11.74
CA SER A 73 8.51 -11.77 10.74
C SER A 73 9.57 -10.73 11.09
N ASP A 74 10.81 -10.93 10.64
CA ASP A 74 11.90 -9.95 10.66
C ASP A 74 11.75 -8.86 9.57
N ARG A 75 10.68 -8.94 8.80
CA ARG A 75 10.29 -7.93 7.81
C ARG A 75 8.84 -7.49 8.03
N TRP A 76 8.64 -6.19 8.20
CA TRP A 76 7.32 -5.57 8.30
C TRP A 76 7.04 -4.70 7.08
N ILE A 77 6.04 -5.10 6.29
CA ILE A 77 5.57 -4.38 5.10
C ILE A 77 4.20 -3.79 5.43
N THR A 78 4.05 -2.50 5.16
CA THR A 78 2.80 -1.79 5.44
C THR A 78 2.55 -0.65 4.45
N SER A 79 1.40 0.00 4.60
CA SER A 79 1.08 1.24 3.91
C SER A 79 0.46 2.26 4.86
N ALA A 80 0.66 3.53 4.56
CA ALA A 80 0.09 4.65 5.29
C ALA A 80 -0.44 5.70 4.30
N LEU A 81 -1.31 6.59 4.78
CA LEU A 81 -1.65 7.83 4.07
C LEU A 81 -0.74 8.95 4.59
N THR A 82 -0.47 9.94 3.75
CA THR A 82 0.27 11.15 4.17
C THR A 82 -0.32 11.72 5.46
N GLY A 83 0.54 12.07 6.40
CA GLY A 83 0.13 12.59 7.72
C GLY A 83 -0.37 11.52 8.69
N SER A 84 -0.34 10.23 8.33
CA SER A 84 -0.73 9.13 9.20
C SER A 84 0.46 8.20 9.47
N SER A 85 0.50 7.63 10.67
CA SER A 85 1.46 6.60 11.04
C SER A 85 0.81 5.23 10.95
N SER A 86 1.56 4.25 10.47
CA SER A 86 1.26 2.83 10.62
C SER A 86 2.18 2.26 11.69
N SER A 87 1.69 1.39 12.56
CA SER A 87 2.49 0.79 13.65
C SER A 87 2.26 -0.70 13.77
N ASN A 88 3.25 -1.40 14.32
CA ASN A 88 3.18 -2.82 14.61
C ASN A 88 4.02 -3.15 15.85
N THR A 89 3.71 -4.29 16.48
CA THR A 89 4.52 -4.85 17.55
C THR A 89 5.12 -6.17 17.07
N LEU A 90 6.44 -6.23 17.07
CA LEU A 90 7.22 -7.42 16.77
C LEU A 90 7.73 -8.02 18.08
N TYR A 91 7.80 -9.34 18.14
CA TYR A 91 8.31 -10.05 19.32
C TYR A 91 9.62 -10.74 18.97
N LEU A 92 10.63 -10.52 19.81
CA LEU A 92 11.90 -11.22 19.73
C LEU A 92 11.90 -12.30 20.80
N TYR A 93 12.05 -13.55 20.40
CA TYR A 93 12.01 -14.70 21.28
C TYR A 93 13.30 -15.49 21.20
N ASN A 94 13.92 -15.74 22.37
CA ASN A 94 15.08 -16.59 22.52
C ASN A 94 14.64 -17.98 23.05
N PRO A 95 14.55 -19.02 22.19
CA PRO A 95 14.16 -20.37 22.57
C PRO A 95 15.27 -21.13 23.29
N GLN A 96 16.51 -20.65 23.27
CA GLN A 96 17.66 -21.36 23.85
C GLN A 96 17.65 -21.34 25.37
N PRO A 97 18.26 -22.32 26.07
CA PRO A 97 18.34 -22.32 27.53
C PRO A 97 19.13 -21.12 28.08
N THR A 98 20.16 -20.66 27.38
CA THR A 98 20.98 -19.50 27.78
C THR A 98 20.19 -18.20 27.66
N LEU A 99 20.35 -17.33 28.65
CA LEU A 99 19.79 -15.97 28.58
C LEU A 99 20.63 -15.11 27.63
N VAL A 100 19.99 -14.31 26.82
CA VAL A 100 20.64 -13.32 25.94
C VAL A 100 19.86 -12.01 26.04
N HIS A 101 20.56 -10.94 26.39
CA HIS A 101 19.96 -9.65 26.65
C HIS A 101 20.06 -8.72 25.44
N LEU A 102 19.00 -8.00 25.20
CA LEU A 102 18.98 -6.93 24.20
C LEU A 102 19.44 -5.62 24.86
N LYS A 103 20.47 -4.99 24.25
CA LYS A 103 21.13 -3.80 24.84
C LYS A 103 20.54 -2.48 24.36
N LYS A 104 20.36 -2.36 23.05
CA LYS A 104 19.88 -1.12 22.44
C LYS A 104 19.29 -1.36 21.05
N VAL A 105 18.48 -0.42 20.59
CA VAL A 105 17.97 -0.34 19.22
C VAL A 105 18.76 0.74 18.47
N ILE A 106 19.15 0.43 17.26
CA ILE A 106 19.75 1.36 16.30
C ILE A 106 18.74 1.51 15.16
N PRO A 107 18.07 2.65 15.03
CA PRO A 107 16.95 2.80 14.10
C PRO A 107 17.35 2.82 12.62
N GLY A 108 18.61 3.09 12.29
CA GLY A 108 19.09 3.11 10.90
C GLY A 108 18.68 4.33 10.07
N GLY A 109 17.77 5.17 10.58
CA GLY A 109 17.26 6.36 9.90
C GLY A 109 16.15 7.03 10.71
N THR A 110 15.41 7.95 10.06
CA THR A 110 14.33 8.75 10.67
C THR A 110 12.93 8.42 10.15
N ASP A 111 12.83 7.51 9.16
CA ASP A 111 11.56 7.19 8.50
C ASP A 111 10.67 6.32 9.39
N PHE A 112 11.28 5.63 10.35
CA PHE A 112 10.58 4.83 11.34
C PHE A 112 11.10 5.10 12.74
N THR A 113 10.24 4.89 13.70
CA THR A 113 10.60 4.79 15.12
C THR A 113 10.58 3.33 15.54
N ALA A 114 11.44 2.96 16.49
CA ALA A 114 11.49 1.64 17.06
C ALA A 114 11.79 1.72 18.56
N THR A 115 10.90 1.15 19.38
CA THR A 115 11.00 1.16 20.84
C THR A 115 11.02 -0.25 21.38
N LEU A 116 12.07 -0.61 22.13
CA LEU A 116 12.25 -1.92 22.74
C LEU A 116 11.62 -1.95 24.12
N GLY A 117 10.84 -2.98 24.38
CA GLY A 117 10.30 -3.31 25.70
C GLY A 117 10.69 -4.74 26.12
N THR A 118 10.91 -4.94 27.41
CA THR A 118 11.24 -6.26 27.97
C THR A 118 9.96 -6.91 28.50
N ILE A 119 9.65 -8.13 28.04
CA ILE A 119 8.55 -8.95 28.56
C ILE A 119 9.09 -9.96 29.57
N GLN A 120 10.16 -10.67 29.19
CA GLN A 120 10.89 -11.61 30.05
C GLN A 120 12.37 -11.47 29.73
N ASP A 121 13.13 -10.98 30.69
CA ASP A 121 14.55 -10.67 30.49
C ASP A 121 15.35 -11.90 30.04
N GLY A 122 16.21 -11.69 29.05
CA GLY A 122 17.01 -12.74 28.42
C GLY A 122 16.22 -13.71 27.53
N LYS A 123 14.88 -13.61 27.44
CA LYS A 123 14.01 -14.57 26.74
C LYS A 123 13.03 -13.96 25.76
N ARG A 124 12.32 -12.93 26.15
CA ARG A 124 11.24 -12.37 25.35
C ARG A 124 11.18 -10.87 25.44
N TYR A 125 11.18 -10.24 24.30
CA TYR A 125 11.13 -8.79 24.15
C TYR A 125 10.06 -8.40 23.13
N GLN A 126 9.58 -7.18 23.23
CA GLN A 126 8.74 -6.57 22.21
C GLN A 126 9.47 -5.38 21.58
N LEU A 127 9.32 -5.23 20.27
CA LEU A 127 9.78 -4.07 19.51
C LEU A 127 8.56 -3.41 18.88
N ILE A 128 8.19 -2.24 19.38
CA ILE A 128 7.13 -1.44 18.79
C ILE A 128 7.75 -0.58 17.71
N VAL A 129 7.29 -0.76 16.48
CA VAL A 129 7.74 -0.02 15.30
C VAL A 129 6.62 0.83 14.75
N ALA A 130 6.93 2.03 14.25
CA ALA A 130 5.94 2.90 13.63
C ALA A 130 6.59 3.74 12.53
N SER A 131 5.85 3.96 11.43
CA SER A 131 6.28 4.88 10.37
C SER A 131 6.13 6.34 10.81
N ASN A 132 7.05 7.18 10.37
CA ASN A 132 7.00 8.62 10.65
C ASN A 132 5.81 9.25 9.89
N PRO A 133 4.87 9.92 10.57
CA PRO A 133 3.72 10.54 9.91
C PRO A 133 4.10 11.74 9.00
N ALA A 134 5.32 12.28 9.14
CA ALA A 134 5.80 13.37 8.29
C ALA A 134 6.30 12.91 6.91
N LEU A 135 6.32 11.60 6.63
CA LEU A 135 6.72 11.05 5.34
C LEU A 135 5.80 11.55 4.22
N LYS A 136 6.41 11.92 3.11
CA LYS A 136 5.70 12.30 1.88
C LYS A 136 5.28 11.05 1.09
N PRO A 137 4.38 11.15 0.09
CA PRO A 137 4.08 10.04 -0.80
C PRO A 137 5.35 9.43 -1.38
N GLY A 138 5.50 8.11 -1.27
CA GLY A 138 6.70 7.39 -1.70
C GLY A 138 6.85 6.05 -1.02
N HIS A 139 7.94 5.36 -1.36
CA HIS A 139 8.30 4.06 -0.80
C HIS A 139 9.57 4.21 0.05
N TYR A 140 9.53 3.71 1.28
CA TYR A 140 10.58 3.88 2.28
C TYR A 140 10.93 2.53 2.89
N VAL A 141 12.22 2.19 2.87
CA VAL A 141 12.76 0.97 3.47
C VAL A 141 13.88 1.34 4.43
N GLN A 142 13.83 0.79 5.63
CA GLN A 142 14.82 1.04 6.67
C GLN A 142 15.10 -0.24 7.44
N THR A 143 16.37 -0.49 7.75
CA THR A 143 16.76 -1.60 8.63
C THR A 143 16.98 -1.09 10.05
N VAL A 144 16.21 -1.63 10.97
CA VAL A 144 16.43 -1.45 12.41
C VAL A 144 17.30 -2.60 12.93
N LYS A 145 18.32 -2.27 13.69
CA LYS A 145 19.21 -3.25 14.33
C LYS A 145 18.99 -3.25 15.84
N VAL A 146 18.76 -4.43 16.38
CA VAL A 146 18.69 -4.64 17.83
C VAL A 146 19.96 -5.32 18.28
N VAL A 147 20.78 -4.62 19.07
CA VAL A 147 22.08 -5.12 19.57
C VAL A 147 21.84 -6.06 20.75
N THR A 148 22.53 -7.21 20.71
CA THR A 148 22.48 -8.23 21.76
C THR A 148 23.82 -8.32 22.50
N ASP A 149 23.87 -9.10 23.58
CA ASP A 149 25.12 -9.49 24.26
C ASP A 149 25.67 -10.85 23.79
N SER A 150 25.00 -11.48 22.82
CA SER A 150 25.43 -12.77 22.26
C SER A 150 26.53 -12.58 21.21
N THR A 151 27.62 -13.32 21.34
CA THR A 151 28.65 -13.39 20.31
C THR A 151 28.22 -14.18 19.08
N ALA A 152 27.25 -15.08 19.23
CA ALA A 152 26.69 -15.87 18.13
C ALA A 152 25.75 -15.05 17.23
N GLN A 153 25.04 -14.09 17.82
CA GLN A 153 24.15 -13.17 17.09
C GLN A 153 24.25 -11.78 17.72
N PRO A 154 25.29 -11.00 17.42
CA PRO A 154 25.51 -9.69 18.04
C PRO A 154 24.46 -8.66 17.68
N GLU A 155 23.77 -8.84 16.55
CA GLU A 155 22.69 -7.98 16.08
C GLU A 155 21.54 -8.82 15.52
N VAL A 156 20.30 -8.34 15.73
CA VAL A 156 19.08 -8.79 15.04
C VAL A 156 18.67 -7.67 14.10
N ALA A 157 18.70 -7.92 12.80
CA ALA A 157 18.27 -6.98 11.79
C ALA A 157 16.78 -7.17 11.48
N ILE A 158 16.03 -6.08 11.41
CA ILE A 158 14.60 -6.07 11.11
C ILE A 158 14.37 -5.05 10.00
N GLU A 159 13.80 -5.50 8.89
CA GLU A 159 13.47 -4.63 7.75
C GLU A 159 12.07 -4.05 7.92
N LEU A 160 11.98 -2.74 7.84
CA LEU A 160 10.72 -1.99 7.88
C LEU A 160 10.49 -1.35 6.51
N ASP A 161 9.33 -1.60 5.92
CA ASP A 161 8.96 -1.22 4.56
C ASP A 161 7.58 -0.57 4.59
N VAL A 162 7.49 0.70 4.20
CA VAL A 162 6.22 1.42 4.12
C VAL A 162 6.05 2.12 2.77
N THR A 163 4.86 1.94 2.17
CA THR A 163 4.43 2.76 1.05
C THR A 163 3.45 3.82 1.55
N VAL A 164 3.84 5.09 1.42
CA VAL A 164 2.98 6.22 1.77
C VAL A 164 2.23 6.69 0.54
N TYR A 165 0.92 6.69 0.62
CA TYR A 165 0.03 7.16 -0.44
C TYR A 165 -0.47 8.57 -0.14
N PRO A 166 -0.69 9.41 -1.16
CA PRO A 166 -1.38 10.69 -0.97
C PRO A 166 -2.83 10.45 -0.51
N LYS A 167 -3.42 11.42 0.16
CA LYS A 167 -4.85 11.38 0.53
C LYS A 167 -5.77 11.65 -0.65
N VAL A 168 -5.28 12.32 -1.68
CA VAL A 168 -6.03 12.62 -2.91
C VAL A 168 -5.64 11.64 -4.01
N PHE A 169 -6.63 10.99 -4.58
CA PHE A 169 -6.48 10.00 -5.65
C PHE A 169 -7.18 10.49 -6.92
N VAL A 170 -6.58 10.17 -8.06
CA VAL A 170 -7.16 10.35 -9.38
C VAL A 170 -7.31 9.00 -10.08
N SER A 171 -8.41 8.78 -10.77
CA SER A 171 -8.66 7.58 -11.57
C SER A 171 -9.53 7.91 -12.77
N PRO A 172 -9.13 7.49 -14.00
CA PRO A 172 -7.86 6.82 -14.31
C PRO A 172 -6.66 7.77 -14.22
N ALA A 173 -5.47 7.22 -14.03
CA ALA A 173 -4.22 7.98 -13.99
C ALA A 173 -3.76 8.42 -15.39
N SER A 174 -4.28 7.78 -16.45
CA SER A 174 -4.07 8.14 -17.87
C SER A 174 -5.23 7.66 -18.71
N ILE A 175 -5.46 8.28 -19.85
CA ILE A 175 -6.52 7.94 -20.80
C ILE A 175 -5.90 7.61 -22.15
N ILE A 176 -6.18 6.41 -22.65
CA ILE A 176 -5.82 5.99 -24.00
C ILE A 176 -7.12 5.88 -24.78
N MET A 177 -7.29 6.77 -25.76
CA MET A 177 -8.44 6.75 -26.67
C MET A 177 -8.15 5.82 -27.84
N PRO A 178 -9.12 5.00 -28.27
CA PRO A 178 -8.96 4.20 -29.48
C PRO A 178 -8.83 5.10 -30.71
N THR A 179 -8.35 4.53 -31.81
CA THR A 179 -8.37 5.23 -33.10
C THR A 179 -9.82 5.37 -33.60
N LEU A 180 -10.29 6.58 -33.81
CA LEU A 180 -11.65 6.91 -34.24
C LEU A 180 -11.65 7.57 -35.62
N ALA A 181 -12.66 7.25 -36.42
CA ALA A 181 -12.89 8.03 -37.63
C ALA A 181 -13.43 9.42 -37.29
N VAL A 182 -12.97 10.46 -37.99
CA VAL A 182 -13.46 11.84 -37.76
C VAL A 182 -14.99 11.97 -37.97
N ALA A 183 -15.56 11.12 -38.84
CA ALA A 183 -17.01 11.08 -39.11
C ALA A 183 -17.79 10.23 -38.04
N THR A 184 -17.14 9.69 -36.99
CA THR A 184 -17.81 8.93 -35.97
C THR A 184 -18.77 9.82 -35.16
N ASP A 185 -19.98 9.33 -34.92
CA ASP A 185 -20.89 9.99 -33.98
C ASP A 185 -20.33 9.89 -32.56
N LEU A 186 -19.73 10.99 -32.12
CA LEU A 186 -19.06 11.07 -30.82
C LEU A 186 -20.04 11.03 -29.63
N THR A 187 -21.35 11.22 -29.89
CA THR A 187 -22.39 11.17 -28.84
C THR A 187 -22.67 9.75 -28.39
N THR A 188 -22.38 8.75 -29.24
CA THR A 188 -22.57 7.33 -28.94
C THR A 188 -21.43 6.72 -28.13
N ILE A 189 -20.31 7.45 -27.98
CA ILE A 189 -19.13 6.97 -27.32
C ILE A 189 -19.21 7.31 -25.84
N ASN A 190 -19.09 6.28 -24.99
CA ASN A 190 -18.96 6.47 -23.56
C ASN A 190 -17.51 6.88 -23.22
N TRP A 191 -17.29 8.18 -23.06
CA TRP A 191 -15.99 8.73 -22.71
C TRP A 191 -15.64 8.42 -21.26
N PRO A 192 -14.37 8.12 -20.95
CA PRO A 192 -13.95 7.94 -19.57
C PRO A 192 -14.14 9.22 -18.77
N MET A 193 -14.56 9.07 -17.52
CA MET A 193 -14.62 10.17 -16.57
C MET A 193 -13.41 10.12 -15.67
N ILE A 194 -12.88 11.29 -15.29
CA ILE A 194 -11.81 11.39 -14.31
C ILE A 194 -12.44 11.60 -12.94
N PHE A 195 -12.14 10.70 -12.00
CA PHE A 195 -12.54 10.83 -10.61
C PHE A 195 -11.39 11.43 -9.83
N VAL A 196 -11.68 12.47 -9.04
CA VAL A 196 -10.75 13.05 -8.08
C VAL A 196 -11.38 12.91 -6.71
N ARG A 197 -10.75 12.18 -5.80
CA ARG A 197 -11.32 11.92 -4.47
C ARG A 197 -10.29 12.03 -3.36
N LYS A 198 -10.72 12.52 -2.20
CA LYS A 198 -9.97 12.50 -0.96
C LYS A 198 -10.46 11.38 -0.06
N VAL A 199 -9.53 10.62 0.52
CA VAL A 199 -9.83 9.47 1.38
C VAL A 199 -9.75 9.89 2.84
N ARG A 200 -10.72 9.48 3.64
CA ARG A 200 -10.84 9.66 5.10
C ARG A 200 -11.06 11.08 5.61
N GLU A 201 -10.91 12.09 4.78
CA GLU A 201 -11.06 13.50 5.18
C GLU A 201 -11.91 14.23 4.16
N GLN A 202 -12.56 15.30 4.61
CA GLN A 202 -13.24 16.27 3.77
C GLN A 202 -12.33 17.47 3.46
N GLY A 203 -12.86 18.46 2.75
CA GLY A 203 -12.17 19.71 2.47
C GLY A 203 -11.39 19.70 1.16
N LEU A 204 -11.54 18.69 0.28
CA LEU A 204 -11.01 18.74 -1.08
C LEU A 204 -11.83 19.71 -1.92
N LYS A 205 -11.16 20.60 -2.66
CA LYS A 205 -11.78 21.44 -3.69
C LYS A 205 -10.95 21.39 -4.96
N VAL A 206 -11.62 21.24 -6.09
CA VAL A 206 -11.04 21.45 -7.41
C VAL A 206 -11.10 22.95 -7.71
N LYS A 207 -9.94 23.60 -7.82
CA LYS A 207 -9.80 25.05 -8.05
C LYS A 207 -9.95 25.39 -9.53
N SER A 208 -9.30 24.61 -10.37
CA SER A 208 -9.34 24.78 -11.83
C SER A 208 -9.14 23.45 -12.53
N TYR A 209 -9.62 23.37 -13.75
CA TYR A 209 -9.41 22.22 -14.63
C TYR A 209 -9.42 22.68 -16.07
N ASN A 210 -8.46 22.20 -16.86
CA ASN A 210 -8.37 22.52 -18.29
C ASN A 210 -7.73 21.37 -19.08
N SER A 211 -7.84 21.40 -20.39
CA SER A 211 -7.17 20.45 -21.29
C SER A 211 -6.21 21.17 -22.22
N THR A 212 -5.07 20.56 -22.49
CA THR A 212 -4.14 21.04 -23.52
C THR A 212 -4.62 20.72 -24.94
N LEU A 213 -5.65 19.87 -25.09
CA LEU A 213 -6.23 19.47 -26.38
C LEU A 213 -7.48 20.32 -26.65
N PRO A 214 -7.49 21.15 -27.71
CA PRO A 214 -8.55 22.14 -27.93
C PRO A 214 -9.92 21.53 -28.26
N PHE A 215 -9.97 20.27 -28.67
CA PHE A 215 -11.18 19.53 -28.97
C PHE A 215 -11.79 18.85 -27.74
N ILE A 216 -11.12 18.88 -26.57
CA ILE A 216 -11.65 18.33 -25.31
C ILE A 216 -12.37 19.42 -24.54
N LYS A 217 -13.63 19.17 -24.20
CA LYS A 217 -14.43 19.95 -23.27
C LYS A 217 -14.56 19.18 -21.97
N LEU A 218 -14.45 19.89 -20.88
CA LEU A 218 -14.50 19.34 -19.53
C LEU A 218 -15.66 19.93 -18.74
N GLU A 219 -16.34 19.10 -17.96
CA GLU A 219 -17.40 19.49 -17.05
C GLU A 219 -17.12 18.89 -15.67
N LEU A 220 -17.08 19.73 -14.64
CA LEU A 220 -16.94 19.29 -13.27
C LEU A 220 -18.28 18.93 -12.67
N ILE A 221 -18.41 17.75 -12.12
CA ILE A 221 -19.57 17.23 -11.43
C ILE A 221 -19.18 16.92 -10.00
N THR A 222 -19.85 17.53 -9.03
CA THR A 222 -19.68 17.23 -7.61
C THR A 222 -20.53 16.01 -7.25
N GLU A 223 -19.88 14.93 -6.85
CA GLU A 223 -20.54 13.71 -6.37
C GLU A 223 -20.80 13.75 -4.86
N THR A 224 -19.75 14.13 -4.14
CA THR A 224 -19.79 14.37 -2.70
C THR A 224 -19.02 15.64 -2.42
N GLU A 225 -19.69 16.61 -1.87
CA GLU A 225 -19.09 17.92 -1.59
C GLU A 225 -17.85 17.77 -0.70
N ASP A 226 -16.81 18.53 -1.03
CA ASP A 226 -15.53 18.54 -0.35
C ASP A 226 -14.77 17.19 -0.32
N GLN A 227 -15.22 16.19 -1.09
CA GLN A 227 -14.60 14.86 -1.05
C GLN A 227 -14.45 14.17 -2.41
N VAL A 228 -15.50 14.16 -3.26
CA VAL A 228 -15.50 13.40 -4.52
C VAL A 228 -16.01 14.26 -5.67
N TYR A 229 -15.19 14.37 -6.69
CA TYR A 229 -15.50 15.08 -7.94
C TYR A 229 -15.32 14.16 -9.13
N ARG A 230 -16.15 14.36 -10.13
CA ARG A 230 -15.99 13.77 -11.47
C ARG A 230 -15.76 14.87 -12.50
N ILE A 231 -14.84 14.65 -13.42
CA ILE A 231 -14.65 15.49 -14.60
C ILE A 231 -15.08 14.67 -15.80
N ARG A 232 -16.21 15.09 -16.39
CA ARG A 232 -16.72 14.53 -17.63
C ARG A 232 -15.92 15.09 -18.80
N ILE A 233 -15.53 14.20 -19.70
CA ILE A 233 -14.86 14.54 -20.94
C ILE A 233 -15.88 14.45 -22.07
N THR A 234 -15.96 15.49 -22.89
CA THR A 234 -16.72 15.49 -24.15
C THR A 234 -15.83 16.06 -25.25
N LEU A 235 -16.08 15.66 -26.50
CA LEU A 235 -15.30 16.14 -27.63
C LEU A 235 -16.08 17.17 -28.44
N ASP A 236 -15.35 18.17 -28.89
CA ASP A 236 -15.85 19.18 -29.87
C ASP A 236 -15.50 18.71 -31.28
N PRO A 237 -16.44 18.17 -32.05
CA PRO A 237 -16.15 17.59 -33.36
C PRO A 237 -15.60 18.63 -34.35
N THR A 238 -15.92 19.92 -34.14
CA THR A 238 -15.47 20.99 -35.03
C THR A 238 -13.98 21.29 -34.93
N LYS A 239 -13.34 20.83 -33.86
CA LYS A 239 -11.91 21.06 -33.58
C LYS A 239 -11.05 19.82 -33.80
N ILE A 240 -11.66 18.69 -34.14
CA ILE A 240 -10.95 17.45 -34.39
C ILE A 240 -10.26 17.50 -35.73
N LYS A 241 -9.01 17.08 -35.79
CA LYS A 241 -8.22 16.91 -37.01
C LYS A 241 -7.68 15.49 -37.07
N PRO A 242 -7.58 14.88 -38.30
CA PRO A 242 -6.92 13.59 -38.45
C PRO A 242 -5.48 13.62 -37.92
N GLY A 243 -5.04 12.52 -37.33
CA GLY A 243 -3.68 12.37 -36.82
C GLY A 243 -3.64 11.88 -35.39
N ALA A 244 -2.45 11.52 -34.93
CA ALA A 244 -2.20 11.19 -33.54
C ALA A 244 -2.19 12.47 -32.70
N PHE A 245 -2.70 12.35 -31.47
CA PHE A 245 -2.67 13.41 -30.49
C PHE A 245 -2.11 12.91 -29.15
N ASN A 246 -1.45 13.82 -28.45
CA ASN A 246 -0.98 13.63 -27.09
C ASN A 246 -1.18 14.93 -26.33
N GLY A 247 -1.80 14.85 -25.17
CA GLY A 247 -2.08 15.99 -24.31
C GLY A 247 -2.40 15.54 -22.90
N LYS A 248 -2.96 16.44 -22.10
CA LYS A 248 -3.33 16.16 -20.72
C LYS A 248 -4.55 16.95 -20.30
N VAL A 249 -5.24 16.43 -19.29
CA VAL A 249 -6.12 17.21 -18.44
C VAL A 249 -5.31 17.65 -17.23
N HIS A 250 -5.26 18.95 -17.01
CA HIS A 250 -4.61 19.60 -15.87
C HIS A 250 -5.68 19.98 -14.85
N ILE A 251 -5.52 19.57 -13.61
CA ILE A 251 -6.47 19.78 -12.51
C ILE A 251 -5.71 20.39 -11.33
N GLU A 252 -6.15 21.54 -10.85
CA GLU A 252 -5.61 22.14 -9.64
C GLU A 252 -6.53 21.86 -8.45
N THR A 253 -5.95 21.50 -7.32
CA THR A 253 -6.67 21.26 -6.06
C THR A 253 -6.21 22.22 -4.98
N ASN A 254 -6.93 22.23 -3.86
CA ASN A 254 -6.51 22.94 -2.65
C ASN A 254 -5.68 22.06 -1.71
N ASP A 255 -5.45 20.78 -2.06
CA ASP A 255 -4.69 19.87 -1.19
C ASP A 255 -3.19 20.18 -1.28
N PRO A 256 -2.50 20.42 -0.16
CA PRO A 256 -1.09 20.82 -0.19
C PRO A 256 -0.13 19.70 -0.63
N ASP A 257 -0.53 18.43 -0.48
CA ASP A 257 0.28 17.29 -0.89
C ASP A 257 0.06 16.93 -2.37
N VAL A 258 -1.09 17.33 -2.94
CA VAL A 258 -1.45 17.09 -4.35
C VAL A 258 -2.08 18.36 -4.95
N PRO A 259 -1.32 19.46 -5.04
CA PRO A 259 -1.85 20.73 -5.54
C PRO A 259 -2.19 20.69 -7.03
N VAL A 260 -1.53 19.81 -7.78
CA VAL A 260 -1.68 19.64 -9.23
C VAL A 260 -1.77 18.17 -9.59
N ILE A 261 -2.71 17.84 -10.47
CA ILE A 261 -2.89 16.51 -11.05
C ILE A 261 -2.89 16.67 -12.58
N ASP A 262 -1.98 15.99 -13.25
CA ASP A 262 -1.95 15.88 -14.70
C ASP A 262 -2.37 14.47 -15.13
N VAL A 263 -3.46 14.38 -15.89
CA VAL A 263 -3.93 13.11 -16.47
C VAL A 263 -3.60 13.08 -17.96
N PRO A 264 -2.60 12.31 -18.39
CA PRO A 264 -2.24 12.18 -19.79
C PRO A 264 -3.38 11.59 -20.61
N ILE A 265 -3.57 12.14 -21.83
CA ILE A 265 -4.54 11.65 -22.81
C ILE A 265 -3.84 11.48 -24.14
N GLN A 266 -3.96 10.29 -24.73
CA GLN A 266 -3.41 10.01 -26.05
C GLN A 266 -4.37 9.20 -26.90
N GLY A 267 -4.23 9.32 -28.22
CA GLY A 267 -5.06 8.60 -29.18
C GLY A 267 -4.80 9.06 -30.61
N SER A 268 -5.72 8.73 -31.53
CA SER A 268 -5.65 9.17 -32.92
C SER A 268 -7.03 9.27 -33.56
N PHE A 269 -7.15 10.19 -34.54
CA PHE A 269 -8.30 10.29 -35.43
C PHE A 269 -7.88 9.97 -36.88
N LYS A 270 -8.76 9.26 -37.63
CA LYS A 270 -8.58 8.91 -39.04
C LYS A 270 -9.57 9.63 -39.91
#